data_b0b3635cc09727d7577b32796858d075
#
_entry.id   b0b3635cc09727d7577b32796858d075
#
_cell.length_a   1.000
_cell.length_b   1.000
_cell.length_c   1.000
_cell.angle_alpha   90.00
_cell.angle_beta   90.00
_cell.angle_gamma   90.00
#
_symmetry.space_group_name_H-M   'P 1'
#
loop_
_entity.id
_entity.type
_entity.pdbx_description
1 polymer ?
#
loop_
_entity_poly.entity_id
_entity_poly.type
_entity_poly.pdbx_seq_one_letter_code
_entity_poly.pdbx_strand_id
1 'polypeptide(L)'
;MTFFVVTICPCCLQINKQIMKTDILGIEILLTSLHSLPHRGISGMTDLLRAAGVLITDRKVHIPELSVTSNLPSMMNGGKDFCEWSRKDRELAVSLGKIIEFVLGKYGKGLVPLALAESYLEKGQDDYEVMALIQKGRMQAESGGKIEQVFVANGLLCWMYLIRQDLEEALHVMQTFRERCKKEAPKLIANIDTFLCRLHLYRGDTAEILAWLESAPDENREFYILERFRYITKVRVYLQQGKYEAAYNLLQQLLYYAKEMERTYIRIESTLLLAVTCYKMDRKEWKNLLQEAVSEAESYHFVRILTKEAGLWLPLLKKSREEIHWTDPHFHRQVLEEGKRMAQMYPGYLRTKAEGEVTLSDTARKILRMQAEGDSMNKIAGQLGLAEVTVKYHCRETYRKLGVNGKAAAVNEARKRKLI
;
A
#
# COMPACT_ATOMS: atom_id res chain seq x y z
N MET A 1 -27.02 -11.54 -29.34
CA MET A 1 -27.46 -10.18 -28.91
C MET A 1 -27.70 -10.28 -27.41
N THR A 2 -26.65 -10.16 -26.62
CA THR A 2 -26.77 -10.19 -25.16
C THR A 2 -26.37 -8.81 -24.66
N PHE A 3 -27.35 -8.04 -24.26
CA PHE A 3 -27.18 -6.76 -23.61
C PHE A 3 -26.55 -7.02 -22.24
N PHE A 4 -25.28 -6.64 -22.04
CA PHE A 4 -24.78 -6.43 -20.71
C PHE A 4 -25.44 -5.17 -20.16
N VAL A 5 -26.50 -5.35 -19.42
CA VAL A 5 -27.05 -4.33 -18.55
C VAL A 5 -26.00 -4.11 -17.45
N VAL A 6 -25.32 -2.98 -17.51
CA VAL A 6 -24.53 -2.49 -16.39
C VAL A 6 -25.53 -2.19 -15.29
N THR A 7 -25.67 -3.10 -14.35
CA THR A 7 -26.48 -2.88 -13.14
C THR A 7 -25.75 -1.84 -12.30
N ILE A 8 -26.11 -0.58 -12.51
CA ILE A 8 -25.61 0.52 -11.70
C ILE A 8 -26.30 0.36 -10.35
N CYS A 9 -25.51 0.04 -9.32
CA CYS A 9 -25.99 -0.02 -7.94
C CYS A 9 -26.71 1.30 -7.56
N PRO A 10 -27.83 1.27 -6.81
CA PRO A 10 -28.54 2.49 -6.37
C PRO A 10 -27.65 3.49 -5.62
N CYS A 11 -26.61 3.02 -4.91
CA CYS A 11 -25.60 3.89 -4.30
C CYS A 11 -24.72 4.58 -5.35
N CYS A 12 -24.41 3.93 -6.51
CA CYS A 12 -23.72 4.57 -7.62
C CYS A 12 -24.57 5.66 -8.26
N LEU A 13 -25.89 5.54 -8.27
CA LEU A 13 -26.83 6.56 -8.75
C LEU A 13 -26.89 7.79 -7.83
N GLN A 14 -26.76 7.60 -6.51
CA GLN A 14 -26.69 8.71 -5.55
C GLN A 14 -25.34 9.40 -5.60
N ILE A 15 -24.24 8.65 -5.73
CA ILE A 15 -22.89 9.14 -5.98
C ILE A 15 -22.85 9.87 -7.33
N ASN A 16 -23.51 9.36 -8.37
CA ASN A 16 -23.63 10.01 -9.67
C ASN A 16 -24.29 11.40 -9.62
N LYS A 17 -25.14 11.71 -8.68
CA LYS A 17 -25.72 13.06 -8.57
C LYS A 17 -24.74 14.11 -8.03
N GLN A 18 -23.72 13.72 -7.31
CA GLN A 18 -22.72 14.63 -6.72
C GLN A 18 -21.35 14.64 -7.44
N ILE A 19 -20.91 13.52 -8.00
CA ILE A 19 -19.61 13.39 -8.71
C ILE A 19 -19.74 13.73 -10.18
N MET A 20 -20.95 13.77 -10.64
CA MET A 20 -21.26 13.94 -12.02
C MET A 20 -20.96 15.33 -12.46
N LYS A 21 -20.30 15.50 -13.46
CA LYS A 21 -21.10 15.29 -14.67
C LYS A 21 -20.35 14.67 -15.81
N THR A 22 -19.44 13.86 -15.84
CA THR A 22 -18.96 13.29 -17.11
C THR A 22 -17.80 12.31 -17.02
N ASP A 23 -17.04 12.30 -15.89
CA ASP A 23 -15.67 11.82 -16.01
C ASP A 23 -15.48 10.31 -15.79
N ILE A 24 -16.21 9.68 -14.83
CA ILE A 24 -15.94 8.27 -14.49
C ILE A 24 -16.64 7.29 -15.43
N LEU A 25 -17.90 7.54 -15.78
CA LEU A 25 -18.66 6.64 -16.64
C LEU A 25 -18.07 6.60 -18.07
N GLY A 26 -17.63 7.75 -18.58
CA GLY A 26 -16.94 7.83 -19.87
C GLY A 26 -15.63 7.06 -19.90
N ILE A 27 -14.87 7.08 -18.81
CA ILE A 27 -13.61 6.32 -18.64
C ILE A 27 -13.89 4.82 -18.55
N GLU A 28 -14.85 4.40 -17.75
CA GLU A 28 -15.19 2.99 -17.61
C GLU A 28 -15.69 2.40 -18.93
N ILE A 29 -16.50 3.14 -19.68
CA ILE A 29 -16.93 2.73 -21.03
C ILE A 29 -15.71 2.67 -21.97
N LEU A 30 -14.82 3.66 -21.96
CA LEU A 30 -13.62 3.69 -22.78
C LEU A 30 -12.66 2.53 -22.44
N LEU A 31 -12.38 2.31 -21.18
CA LEU A 31 -11.47 1.24 -20.72
C LEU A 31 -12.08 -0.15 -20.90
N THR A 32 -13.39 -0.30 -20.69
CA THR A 32 -14.12 -1.55 -20.99
C THR A 32 -14.13 -1.82 -22.50
N SER A 33 -14.22 -0.76 -23.29
CA SER A 33 -14.13 -0.82 -24.76
C SER A 33 -12.75 -1.25 -25.22
N LEU A 34 -11.68 -0.71 -24.61
CA LEU A 34 -10.30 -1.11 -24.86
C LEU A 34 -10.05 -2.57 -24.47
N HIS A 35 -10.68 -3.05 -23.41
CA HIS A 35 -10.62 -4.47 -23.00
C HIS A 35 -11.31 -5.41 -23.98
N SER A 36 -12.35 -4.94 -24.67
CA SER A 36 -13.10 -5.72 -25.67
C SER A 36 -12.55 -5.58 -27.12
N LEU A 37 -11.51 -4.78 -27.34
CA LEU A 37 -10.89 -4.53 -28.64
C LEU A 37 -10.48 -5.78 -29.44
N PRO A 38 -9.95 -6.85 -28.83
CA PRO A 38 -9.62 -8.06 -29.59
C PRO A 38 -10.82 -8.70 -30.31
N HIS A 39 -12.04 -8.34 -29.90
CA HIS A 39 -13.28 -8.93 -30.41
C HIS A 39 -14.14 -7.95 -31.20
N ARG A 40 -13.73 -6.69 -31.35
CA ARG A 40 -14.49 -5.67 -32.07
C ARG A 40 -13.61 -4.92 -33.07
N GLY A 41 -14.07 -4.81 -34.31
CA GLY A 41 -13.38 -4.03 -35.33
C GLY A 41 -13.37 -2.52 -35.01
N ILE A 42 -12.51 -1.77 -35.71
CA ILE A 42 -12.30 -0.33 -35.54
C ILE A 42 -13.62 0.48 -35.57
N SER A 43 -14.61 0.08 -36.37
CA SER A 43 -15.93 0.72 -36.41
C SER A 43 -16.69 0.63 -35.11
N GLY A 44 -16.67 -0.53 -34.45
CA GLY A 44 -17.32 -0.71 -33.15
C GLY A 44 -16.70 0.12 -32.02
N MET A 45 -15.40 0.40 -32.11
CA MET A 45 -14.71 1.29 -31.20
C MET A 45 -15.11 2.74 -31.40
N THR A 46 -15.25 3.18 -32.66
CA THR A 46 -15.71 4.55 -33.00
C THR A 46 -17.09 4.84 -32.43
N ASP A 47 -17.99 3.86 -32.48
CA ASP A 47 -19.36 4.01 -31.96
C ASP A 47 -19.38 4.05 -30.42
N LEU A 48 -18.53 3.28 -29.75
CA LEU A 48 -18.38 3.32 -28.29
C LEU A 48 -17.76 4.63 -27.79
N LEU A 49 -16.75 5.14 -28.50
CA LEU A 49 -16.13 6.44 -28.20
C LEU A 49 -17.12 7.57 -28.39
N ARG A 50 -17.96 7.49 -29.46
CA ARG A 50 -19.03 8.45 -29.72
C ARG A 50 -20.11 8.40 -28.63
N ALA A 51 -20.52 7.21 -28.21
CA ALA A 51 -21.48 7.01 -27.12
C ALA A 51 -20.95 7.52 -25.77
N ALA A 52 -19.64 7.48 -25.55
CA ALA A 52 -18.97 8.02 -24.36
C ALA A 52 -18.76 9.56 -24.41
N GLY A 53 -19.28 10.25 -25.43
CA GLY A 53 -19.12 11.69 -25.63
C GLY A 53 -17.73 12.11 -26.10
N VAL A 54 -16.97 11.17 -26.64
CA VAL A 54 -15.64 11.44 -27.19
C VAL A 54 -15.77 11.93 -28.62
N LEU A 55 -15.33 13.14 -28.86
CA LEU A 55 -15.31 13.73 -30.22
C LEU A 55 -13.97 13.42 -30.87
N ILE A 56 -14.03 12.80 -32.05
CA ILE A 56 -12.86 12.64 -32.94
C ILE A 56 -12.93 13.75 -33.98
N THR A 57 -12.05 14.73 -33.84
CA THR A 57 -11.88 15.79 -34.85
C THR A 57 -10.42 15.84 -35.28
N ASP A 58 -10.19 16.11 -36.59
CA ASP A 58 -8.85 16.24 -37.15
C ASP A 58 -7.87 15.08 -36.81
N ARG A 59 -8.39 13.86 -36.83
CA ARG A 59 -7.65 12.63 -36.41
C ARG A 59 -7.15 12.64 -34.97
N LYS A 60 -7.70 13.50 -34.12
CA LYS A 60 -7.41 13.54 -32.68
C LYS A 60 -8.65 13.18 -31.88
N VAL A 61 -8.46 12.44 -30.83
CA VAL A 61 -9.51 12.12 -29.85
C VAL A 61 -9.54 13.23 -28.82
N HIS A 62 -10.66 13.92 -28.69
CA HIS A 62 -10.88 14.93 -27.66
C HIS A 62 -11.68 14.31 -26.52
N ILE A 63 -11.01 14.08 -25.42
CA ILE A 63 -11.61 13.52 -24.20
C ILE A 63 -11.78 14.67 -23.20
N PRO A 64 -12.93 14.78 -22.50
CA PRO A 64 -13.09 15.73 -21.41
C PRO A 64 -12.00 15.52 -20.35
N GLU A 65 -11.80 16.47 -19.46
CA GLU A 65 -10.73 16.36 -18.47
C GLU A 65 -10.94 15.14 -17.56
N LEU A 66 -9.98 14.21 -17.62
CA LEU A 66 -10.03 12.92 -16.99
C LEU A 66 -8.91 12.73 -15.99
N SER A 67 -9.18 12.08 -14.87
CA SER A 67 -8.14 11.50 -14.03
C SER A 67 -8.13 9.97 -14.19
N VAL A 68 -7.21 9.43 -15.01
CA VAL A 68 -7.07 7.98 -15.22
C VAL A 68 -6.63 7.28 -13.93
N THR A 69 -5.91 7.99 -13.09
CA THR A 69 -5.39 7.48 -11.82
C THR A 69 -6.34 7.72 -10.65
N SER A 70 -7.48 8.41 -10.85
CA SER A 70 -8.31 8.92 -9.75
C SER A 70 -7.52 9.74 -8.72
N ASN A 71 -6.49 10.46 -9.16
CA ASN A 71 -5.53 11.20 -8.33
C ASN A 71 -4.74 10.33 -7.33
N LEU A 72 -4.61 9.03 -7.58
CA LEU A 72 -3.86 8.09 -6.75
C LEU A 72 -2.44 7.87 -7.29
N PRO A 73 -1.49 7.47 -6.45
CA PRO A 73 -0.14 7.08 -6.88
C PRO A 73 -0.10 5.64 -7.42
N SER A 74 -1.08 5.25 -8.24
CA SER A 74 -1.25 3.88 -8.74
C SER A 74 -2.00 3.87 -10.07
N MET A 75 -1.54 3.08 -11.02
CA MET A 75 -2.27 2.76 -12.24
C MET A 75 -3.22 1.58 -12.04
N MET A 76 -2.78 0.54 -11.30
CA MET A 76 -3.59 -0.64 -11.04
C MET A 76 -4.86 -0.32 -10.26
N ASN A 77 -4.76 0.62 -9.33
CA ASN A 77 -5.85 1.01 -8.45
C ASN A 77 -6.39 2.42 -8.76
N GLY A 78 -6.26 2.84 -10.00
CA GLY A 78 -6.69 4.14 -10.49
C GLY A 78 -8.20 4.25 -10.74
N GLY A 79 -8.58 4.82 -11.86
CA GLY A 79 -9.99 4.97 -12.29
C GLY A 79 -10.69 3.63 -12.46
N LYS A 80 -9.99 2.62 -13.01
CA LYS A 80 -10.43 1.23 -13.13
C LYS A 80 -9.40 0.30 -12.51
N ASP A 81 -9.86 -0.86 -12.05
CA ASP A 81 -8.98 -1.95 -11.64
C ASP A 81 -8.29 -2.59 -12.86
N PHE A 82 -6.96 -2.58 -12.86
CA PHE A 82 -6.13 -3.18 -13.91
C PHE A 82 -5.42 -4.46 -13.43
N CYS A 83 -5.82 -5.05 -12.31
CA CYS A 83 -5.19 -6.26 -11.78
C CYS A 83 -5.24 -7.42 -12.79
N GLU A 84 -6.34 -7.56 -13.53
CA GLU A 84 -6.43 -8.59 -14.60
C GLU A 84 -5.39 -8.37 -15.71
N TRP A 85 -4.98 -7.14 -15.97
CA TRP A 85 -3.92 -6.86 -16.92
C TRP A 85 -2.58 -7.47 -16.48
N SER A 86 -2.30 -7.49 -15.19
CA SER A 86 -1.04 -8.01 -14.67
C SER A 86 -0.77 -9.47 -15.03
N ARG A 87 -1.79 -10.25 -15.40
CA ARG A 87 -1.64 -11.63 -15.89
C ARG A 87 -1.06 -11.69 -17.32
N LYS A 88 -1.22 -10.62 -18.11
CA LYS A 88 -0.78 -10.51 -19.52
C LYS A 88 -0.12 -9.17 -19.80
N ASP A 89 0.53 -8.59 -18.81
CA ASP A 89 1.03 -7.22 -18.83
C ASP A 89 1.92 -6.90 -20.04
N ARG A 90 2.92 -7.71 -20.31
CA ARG A 90 3.84 -7.51 -21.44
C ARG A 90 3.12 -7.65 -22.79
N GLU A 91 2.29 -8.67 -22.93
CA GLU A 91 1.51 -8.90 -24.15
C GLU A 91 0.58 -7.72 -24.44
N LEU A 92 -0.15 -7.27 -23.41
CA LEU A 92 -1.07 -6.14 -23.53
C LEU A 92 -0.34 -4.81 -23.74
N ALA A 93 0.79 -4.57 -23.08
CA ALA A 93 1.59 -3.38 -23.32
C ALA A 93 2.11 -3.28 -24.76
N VAL A 94 2.52 -4.40 -25.37
CA VAL A 94 2.98 -4.44 -26.76
C VAL A 94 1.82 -4.29 -27.74
N SER A 95 0.72 -5.01 -27.54
CA SER A 95 -0.40 -5.05 -28.49
C SER A 95 -1.30 -3.82 -28.43
N LEU A 96 -1.59 -3.32 -27.22
CA LEU A 96 -2.55 -2.24 -26.99
C LEU A 96 -1.91 -0.89 -26.64
N GLY A 97 -0.63 -0.87 -26.24
CA GLY A 97 0.00 0.33 -25.70
C GLY A 97 -0.09 1.55 -26.62
N LYS A 98 0.23 1.37 -27.91
CA LYS A 98 0.12 2.46 -28.90
C LYS A 98 -1.32 2.94 -29.10
N ILE A 99 -2.29 2.03 -29.04
CA ILE A 99 -3.71 2.35 -29.17
C ILE A 99 -4.17 3.15 -27.97
N ILE A 100 -3.79 2.73 -26.75
CA ILE A 100 -4.10 3.42 -25.50
C ILE A 100 -3.54 4.85 -25.52
N GLU A 101 -2.26 5.01 -25.88
CA GLU A 101 -1.62 6.33 -25.95
C GLU A 101 -2.28 7.22 -27.01
N PHE A 102 -2.62 6.66 -28.16
CA PHE A 102 -3.32 7.39 -29.21
C PHE A 102 -4.71 7.86 -28.78
N VAL A 103 -5.53 6.96 -28.21
CA VAL A 103 -6.91 7.23 -27.81
C VAL A 103 -6.97 8.23 -26.65
N LEU A 104 -6.10 8.06 -25.66
CA LEU A 104 -6.08 8.91 -24.47
C LEU A 104 -5.31 10.22 -24.68
N GLY A 105 -4.51 10.37 -25.76
CA GLY A 105 -3.72 11.56 -26.02
C GLY A 105 -2.81 11.94 -24.85
N LYS A 106 -2.93 13.16 -24.33
CA LYS A 106 -2.14 13.64 -23.19
C LYS A 106 -2.35 12.81 -21.92
N TYR A 107 -3.52 12.18 -21.75
CA TYR A 107 -3.81 11.31 -20.59
C TYR A 107 -3.17 9.94 -20.73
N GLY A 108 -2.81 9.52 -21.95
CA GLY A 108 -2.12 8.26 -22.23
C GLY A 108 -0.61 8.35 -22.10
N LYS A 109 -0.02 9.55 -22.15
CA LYS A 109 1.44 9.72 -22.12
C LYS A 109 2.05 9.21 -20.82
N GLY A 110 2.91 8.21 -20.95
CA GLY A 110 3.56 7.57 -19.80
C GLY A 110 2.72 6.52 -19.09
N LEU A 111 1.44 6.36 -19.44
CA LEU A 111 0.53 5.44 -18.78
C LEU A 111 0.98 3.99 -18.92
N VAL A 112 1.28 3.55 -20.15
CA VAL A 112 1.64 2.15 -20.43
C VAL A 112 2.95 1.73 -19.72
N PRO A 113 4.06 2.47 -19.84
CA PRO A 113 5.27 2.11 -19.11
C PRO A 113 5.09 2.17 -17.59
N LEU A 114 4.28 3.09 -17.04
CA LEU A 114 4.01 3.14 -15.61
C LEU A 114 3.14 1.97 -15.13
N ALA A 115 2.12 1.59 -15.90
CA ALA A 115 1.29 0.42 -15.59
C ALA A 115 2.12 -0.88 -15.61
N LEU A 116 3.02 -1.00 -16.59
CA LEU A 116 3.94 -2.14 -16.69
C LEU A 116 4.95 -2.14 -15.53
N ALA A 117 5.50 -0.97 -15.18
CA ALA A 117 6.40 -0.81 -14.03
C ALA A 117 5.72 -1.22 -12.72
N GLU A 118 4.47 -0.79 -12.51
CA GLU A 118 3.71 -1.14 -11.30
C GLU A 118 3.43 -2.65 -11.24
N SER A 119 3.03 -3.27 -12.36
CA SER A 119 2.84 -4.73 -12.44
C SER A 119 4.12 -5.49 -12.10
N TYR A 120 5.25 -5.08 -12.68
CA TYR A 120 6.54 -5.73 -12.43
C TYR A 120 7.02 -5.52 -10.99
N LEU A 121 6.84 -4.31 -10.46
CA LEU A 121 7.12 -4.01 -9.06
C LEU A 121 6.31 -4.91 -8.12
N GLU A 122 4.99 -5.02 -8.33
CA GLU A 122 4.12 -5.85 -7.49
C GLU A 122 4.49 -7.33 -7.55
N LYS A 123 4.96 -7.82 -8.69
CA LYS A 123 5.45 -9.20 -8.87
C LYS A 123 6.87 -9.43 -8.31
N GLY A 124 7.54 -8.40 -7.83
CA GLY A 124 8.92 -8.52 -7.36
C GLY A 124 9.90 -8.89 -8.48
N GLN A 125 9.66 -8.39 -9.71
CA GLN A 125 10.55 -8.60 -10.84
C GLN A 125 11.79 -7.71 -10.78
N ASP A 126 12.65 -7.81 -11.79
CA ASP A 126 13.94 -7.13 -11.87
C ASP A 126 13.83 -5.63 -11.59
N ASP A 127 14.48 -5.18 -10.53
CA ASP A 127 14.52 -3.79 -10.07
C ASP A 127 15.07 -2.83 -11.16
N TYR A 128 15.96 -3.30 -12.03
CA TYR A 128 16.53 -2.49 -13.10
C TYR A 128 15.53 -2.20 -14.20
N GLU A 129 14.78 -3.24 -14.64
CA GLU A 129 13.72 -3.09 -15.64
C GLU A 129 12.59 -2.20 -15.10
N VAL A 130 12.18 -2.40 -13.84
CA VAL A 130 11.18 -1.57 -13.16
C VAL A 130 11.61 -0.10 -13.15
N MET A 131 12.85 0.17 -12.76
CA MET A 131 13.38 1.54 -12.71
C MET A 131 13.42 2.19 -14.09
N ALA A 132 13.85 1.46 -15.13
CA ALA A 132 13.87 1.95 -16.50
C ALA A 132 12.46 2.32 -17.01
N LEU A 133 11.47 1.50 -16.69
CA LEU A 133 10.06 1.75 -17.03
C LEU A 133 9.50 2.97 -16.28
N ILE A 134 9.80 3.13 -15.00
CA ILE A 134 9.40 4.31 -14.21
C ILE A 134 9.98 5.58 -14.83
N GLN A 135 11.27 5.59 -15.15
CA GLN A 135 11.93 6.75 -15.76
C GLN A 135 11.35 7.08 -17.14
N LYS A 136 11.12 6.05 -17.96
CA LYS A 136 10.47 6.22 -19.27
C LYS A 136 9.09 6.83 -19.14
N GLY A 137 8.25 6.29 -18.26
CA GLY A 137 6.89 6.78 -18.02
C GLY A 137 6.88 8.20 -17.48
N ARG A 138 7.77 8.52 -16.53
CA ARG A 138 7.94 9.85 -15.98
C ARG A 138 8.34 10.87 -17.06
N MET A 139 9.34 10.56 -17.87
CA MET A 139 9.77 11.44 -18.97
C MET A 139 8.62 11.72 -19.97
N GLN A 140 7.85 10.70 -20.32
CA GLN A 140 6.70 10.86 -21.21
C GLN A 140 5.60 11.71 -20.57
N ALA A 141 5.31 11.52 -19.28
CA ALA A 141 4.32 12.32 -18.55
C ALA A 141 4.76 13.80 -18.44
N GLU A 142 6.03 14.06 -18.15
CA GLU A 142 6.60 15.42 -18.09
C GLU A 142 6.63 16.10 -19.46
N SER A 143 6.82 15.35 -20.56
CA SER A 143 6.87 15.87 -21.93
C SER A 143 5.50 16.21 -22.53
N GLY A 144 4.50 16.55 -21.72
CA GLY A 144 3.15 16.97 -22.13
C GLY A 144 2.06 15.96 -21.84
N GLY A 145 2.27 15.10 -20.83
CA GLY A 145 1.24 14.30 -20.18
C GLY A 145 0.52 15.06 -19.07
N LYS A 146 0.01 14.32 -18.11
CA LYS A 146 -0.68 14.86 -16.94
C LYS A 146 0.17 14.66 -15.68
N ILE A 147 0.09 15.61 -14.77
CA ILE A 147 0.84 15.58 -13.51
C ILE A 147 0.44 14.40 -12.60
N GLU A 148 -0.75 13.85 -12.78
CA GLU A 148 -1.20 12.64 -12.10
C GLU A 148 -0.34 11.42 -12.45
N GLN A 149 0.12 11.28 -13.71
CA GLN A 149 1.06 10.20 -14.07
C GLN A 149 2.44 10.44 -13.44
N VAL A 150 2.85 11.70 -13.28
CA VAL A 150 4.09 12.02 -12.54
C VAL A 150 3.95 11.64 -11.06
N PHE A 151 2.77 11.80 -10.48
CA PHE A 151 2.49 11.32 -9.12
C PHE A 151 2.64 9.80 -9.00
N VAL A 152 2.09 9.04 -9.95
CA VAL A 152 2.29 7.58 -10.01
C VAL A 152 3.78 7.24 -10.11
N ALA A 153 4.51 7.89 -11.04
CA ALA A 153 5.94 7.64 -11.20
C ALA A 153 6.73 7.88 -9.91
N ASN A 154 6.45 8.99 -9.21
CA ASN A 154 7.10 9.29 -7.93
C ASN A 154 6.69 8.30 -6.83
N GLY A 155 5.42 7.87 -6.79
CA GLY A 155 4.96 6.83 -5.87
C GLY A 155 5.69 5.50 -6.06
N LEU A 156 5.82 5.04 -7.31
CA LEU A 156 6.58 3.83 -7.64
C LEU A 156 8.07 3.98 -7.30
N LEU A 157 8.65 5.15 -7.58
CA LEU A 157 10.04 5.44 -7.21
C LEU A 157 10.26 5.38 -5.70
N CYS A 158 9.35 5.95 -4.91
CA CYS A 158 9.39 5.85 -3.45
C CYS A 158 9.33 4.40 -2.97
N TRP A 159 8.50 3.55 -3.59
CA TRP A 159 8.48 2.12 -3.26
C TRP A 159 9.79 1.42 -3.61
N MET A 160 10.43 1.77 -4.74
CA MET A 160 11.76 1.25 -5.08
C MET A 160 12.81 1.65 -4.05
N TYR A 161 12.81 2.89 -3.57
CA TYR A 161 13.70 3.33 -2.50
C TYR A 161 13.43 2.59 -1.18
N LEU A 162 12.15 2.42 -0.81
CA LEU A 162 11.80 1.63 0.38
C LEU A 162 12.30 0.19 0.31
N ILE A 163 12.18 -0.48 -0.84
CA ILE A 163 12.69 -1.84 -1.05
C ILE A 163 14.21 -1.89 -0.87
N ARG A 164 14.91 -0.81 -1.22
CA ARG A 164 16.35 -0.63 -1.02
C ARG A 164 16.72 -0.11 0.37
N GLN A 165 15.74 0.05 1.26
CA GLN A 165 15.89 0.57 2.62
C GLN A 165 16.35 2.03 2.69
N ASP A 166 16.11 2.81 1.64
CA ASP A 166 16.41 4.23 1.53
C ASP A 166 15.13 5.07 1.74
N LEU A 167 14.70 5.15 2.99
CA LEU A 167 13.50 5.90 3.36
C LEU A 167 13.68 7.42 3.22
N GLU A 168 14.90 7.93 3.44
CA GLU A 168 15.16 9.37 3.36
C GLU A 168 15.01 9.87 1.92
N GLU A 169 15.51 9.11 0.93
CA GLU A 169 15.33 9.47 -0.47
C GLU A 169 13.85 9.35 -0.90
N ALA A 170 13.12 8.35 -0.41
CA ALA A 170 11.69 8.26 -0.66
C ALA A 170 10.92 9.47 -0.12
N LEU A 171 11.24 9.93 1.09
CA LEU A 171 10.67 11.16 1.67
C LEU A 171 11.03 12.39 0.84
N HIS A 172 12.30 12.54 0.47
CA HIS A 172 12.79 13.67 -0.32
C HIS A 172 12.06 13.80 -1.67
N VAL A 173 11.93 12.70 -2.40
CA VAL A 173 11.20 12.66 -3.69
C VAL A 173 9.77 13.15 -3.53
N MET A 174 9.05 12.62 -2.52
CA MET A 174 7.65 12.96 -2.35
C MET A 174 7.45 14.38 -1.81
N GLN A 175 8.31 14.86 -0.91
CA GLN A 175 8.28 16.24 -0.42
C GLN A 175 8.58 17.26 -1.54
N THR A 176 9.58 16.98 -2.37
CA THR A 176 9.90 17.84 -3.54
C THR A 176 8.71 17.90 -4.50
N PHE A 177 8.07 16.78 -4.76
CA PHE A 177 6.88 16.74 -5.60
C PHE A 177 5.69 17.48 -4.98
N ARG A 178 5.54 17.40 -3.67
CA ARG A 178 4.53 18.16 -2.93
C ARG A 178 4.66 19.67 -3.14
N GLU A 179 5.87 20.20 -3.00
CA GLU A 179 6.13 21.64 -3.20
C GLU A 179 5.78 22.09 -4.63
N ARG A 180 6.08 21.29 -5.62
CA ARG A 180 5.67 21.51 -7.00
C ARG A 180 4.14 21.53 -7.13
N CYS A 181 3.46 20.54 -6.57
CA CYS A 181 2.01 20.38 -6.68
C CYS A 181 1.21 21.46 -5.96
N LYS A 182 1.76 22.15 -4.96
CA LYS A 182 1.12 23.33 -4.34
C LYS A 182 0.71 24.37 -5.38
N LYS A 183 1.52 24.52 -6.44
CA LYS A 183 1.29 25.51 -7.52
C LYS A 183 0.58 24.88 -8.72
N GLU A 184 1.04 23.70 -9.16
CA GLU A 184 0.62 23.10 -10.43
C GLU A 184 -0.64 22.26 -10.31
N ALA A 185 -0.86 21.57 -9.18
CA ALA A 185 -1.96 20.65 -8.98
C ALA A 185 -2.41 20.53 -7.52
N PRO A 186 -3.01 21.59 -6.93
CA PRO A 186 -3.40 21.60 -5.52
C PRO A 186 -4.32 20.45 -5.13
N LYS A 187 -5.13 19.92 -6.06
CA LYS A 187 -6.02 18.77 -5.85
C LYS A 187 -5.30 17.49 -5.46
N LEU A 188 -4.00 17.33 -5.79
CA LEU A 188 -3.21 16.16 -5.44
C LEU A 188 -2.66 16.21 -4.01
N ILE A 189 -2.60 17.37 -3.37
CA ILE A 189 -1.92 17.57 -2.08
C ILE A 189 -2.43 16.60 -1.02
N ALA A 190 -3.75 16.42 -0.90
CA ALA A 190 -4.33 15.53 0.09
C ALA A 190 -3.83 14.07 -0.06
N ASN A 191 -3.67 13.59 -1.29
CA ASN A 191 -3.16 12.25 -1.56
C ASN A 191 -1.63 12.17 -1.45
N ILE A 192 -0.91 13.24 -1.78
CA ILE A 192 0.54 13.34 -1.55
C ILE A 192 0.85 13.31 -0.05
N ASP A 193 0.11 14.08 0.75
CA ASP A 193 0.24 14.09 2.21
C ASP A 193 -0.09 12.72 2.82
N THR A 194 -1.06 12.02 2.22
CA THR A 194 -1.38 10.64 2.59
C THR A 194 -0.22 9.68 2.28
N PHE A 195 0.45 9.85 1.14
CA PHE A 195 1.63 9.05 0.82
C PHE A 195 2.78 9.36 1.78
N LEU A 196 3.03 10.63 2.08
CA LEU A 196 4.00 11.03 3.11
C LEU A 196 3.68 10.43 4.47
N CYS A 197 2.41 10.42 4.89
CA CYS A 197 1.98 9.74 6.11
C CYS A 197 2.36 8.24 6.09
N ARG A 198 2.19 7.54 4.94
CA ARG A 198 2.63 6.14 4.81
C ARG A 198 4.15 5.99 4.98
N LEU A 199 4.94 6.92 4.44
CA LEU A 199 6.40 6.93 4.65
C LEU A 199 6.76 7.21 6.12
N HIS A 200 6.08 8.16 6.76
CA HIS A 200 6.25 8.45 8.19
C HIS A 200 5.86 7.28 9.10
N LEU A 201 4.91 6.44 8.68
CA LEU A 201 4.61 5.19 9.37
C LEU A 201 5.82 4.23 9.38
N TYR A 202 6.58 4.14 8.29
CA TYR A 202 7.83 3.36 8.25
C TYR A 202 8.92 3.97 9.14
N ARG A 203 9.01 5.30 9.19
CA ARG A 203 9.98 6.02 10.02
C ARG A 203 9.62 6.00 11.50
N GLY A 204 8.33 5.95 11.80
CA GLY A 204 7.83 6.02 13.18
C GLY A 204 7.62 7.44 13.70
N ASP A 205 7.43 8.40 12.81
CA ASP A 205 7.25 9.83 13.11
C ASP A 205 5.84 10.11 13.62
N THR A 206 5.61 9.87 14.89
CA THR A 206 4.28 10.01 15.51
C THR A 206 3.67 11.40 15.34
N ALA A 207 4.48 12.46 15.41
CA ALA A 207 4.01 13.84 15.27
C ALA A 207 3.42 14.08 13.87
N GLU A 208 4.13 13.69 12.80
CA GLU A 208 3.70 13.83 11.42
C GLU A 208 2.45 13.00 11.11
N ILE A 209 2.38 11.79 11.67
CA ILE A 209 1.24 10.90 11.53
C ILE A 209 -0.01 11.51 12.19
N LEU A 210 0.12 12.08 13.39
CA LEU A 210 -0.99 12.74 14.09
C LEU A 210 -1.46 14.00 13.37
N ALA A 211 -0.52 14.83 12.88
CA ALA A 211 -0.85 16.01 12.10
C ALA A 211 -1.63 15.66 10.82
N TRP A 212 -1.23 14.59 10.12
CA TRP A 212 -1.98 14.11 8.98
C TRP A 212 -3.39 13.62 9.37
N LEU A 213 -3.53 12.95 10.52
CA LEU A 213 -4.80 12.39 10.98
C LEU A 213 -5.87 13.48 11.20
N GLU A 214 -5.47 14.70 11.59
CA GLU A 214 -6.38 15.84 11.74
C GLU A 214 -7.03 16.25 10.42
N SER A 215 -6.35 16.06 9.30
CA SER A 215 -6.84 16.33 7.94
C SER A 215 -7.46 15.12 7.25
N ALA A 216 -7.41 13.95 7.87
CA ALA A 216 -7.93 12.71 7.28
C ALA A 216 -9.46 12.75 7.14
N PRO A 217 -10.03 12.08 6.11
CA PRO A 217 -11.48 12.07 5.95
C PRO A 217 -12.17 11.38 7.13
N ASP A 218 -13.35 11.89 7.48
CA ASP A 218 -14.18 11.34 8.56
C ASP A 218 -15.14 10.29 7.98
N GLU A 219 -14.80 9.01 8.17
CA GLU A 219 -15.60 7.87 7.72
C GLU A 219 -16.98 7.74 8.38
N ASN A 220 -17.20 8.44 9.50
CA ASN A 220 -18.47 8.40 10.21
C ASN A 220 -19.51 9.34 9.59
N ARG A 221 -19.11 10.29 8.76
CA ARG A 221 -20.03 11.21 8.06
C ARG A 221 -20.54 10.58 6.77
N GLU A 222 -19.64 10.26 5.87
CA GLU A 222 -19.96 9.67 4.58
C GLU A 222 -18.74 8.94 4.04
N PHE A 223 -18.90 7.68 3.62
CA PHE A 223 -17.84 6.94 2.95
C PHE A 223 -17.78 7.38 1.48
N TYR A 224 -16.72 8.12 1.14
CA TYR A 224 -16.51 8.66 -0.20
C TYR A 224 -15.43 7.87 -0.94
N ILE A 225 -15.79 7.18 -2.00
CA ILE A 225 -14.92 6.21 -2.69
C ILE A 225 -13.62 6.81 -3.26
N LEU A 226 -13.59 8.10 -3.60
CA LEU A 226 -12.38 8.75 -4.07
C LEU A 226 -11.35 8.96 -2.94
N GLU A 227 -11.79 8.86 -1.68
CA GLU A 227 -10.94 8.95 -0.49
C GLU A 227 -10.36 7.58 -0.07
N ARG A 228 -10.58 6.51 -0.84
CA ARG A 228 -10.18 5.13 -0.49
C ARG A 228 -8.70 5.01 -0.11
N PHE A 229 -7.80 5.74 -0.77
CA PHE A 229 -6.38 5.74 -0.45
C PHE A 229 -6.09 6.37 0.91
N ARG A 230 -6.83 7.41 1.26
CA ARG A 230 -6.77 8.07 2.57
C ARG A 230 -7.36 7.18 3.65
N TYR A 231 -8.47 6.50 3.39
CA TYR A 231 -9.08 5.54 4.32
C TYR A 231 -8.16 4.35 4.60
N ILE A 232 -7.59 3.71 3.58
CA ILE A 232 -6.70 2.56 3.79
C ILE A 232 -5.40 2.96 4.51
N THR A 233 -4.97 4.22 4.40
CA THR A 233 -3.87 4.76 5.19
C THR A 233 -4.31 5.02 6.64
N LYS A 234 -5.53 5.55 6.84
CA LYS A 234 -6.11 5.79 8.17
C LYS A 234 -6.27 4.49 8.99
N VAL A 235 -6.61 3.38 8.33
CA VAL A 235 -6.58 2.05 8.96
C VAL A 235 -5.22 1.75 9.60
N ARG A 236 -4.12 2.02 8.90
CA ARG A 236 -2.76 1.80 9.43
C ARG A 236 -2.44 2.69 10.62
N VAL A 237 -2.92 3.93 10.58
CA VAL A 237 -2.80 4.84 11.73
C VAL A 237 -3.59 4.34 12.93
N TYR A 238 -4.81 3.82 12.70
CA TYR A 238 -5.61 3.21 13.76
C TYR A 238 -4.94 1.97 14.35
N LEU A 239 -4.36 1.11 13.51
CA LEU A 239 -3.59 -0.06 13.99
C LEU A 239 -2.38 0.37 14.83
N GLN A 240 -1.67 1.42 14.43
CA GLN A 240 -0.58 2.00 15.21
C GLN A 240 -1.05 2.52 16.58
N GLN A 241 -2.23 3.15 16.62
CA GLN A 241 -2.81 3.71 17.85
C GLN A 241 -3.52 2.67 18.73
N GLY A 242 -3.64 1.43 18.27
CA GLY A 242 -4.42 0.39 18.97
C GLY A 242 -5.93 0.58 18.90
N LYS A 243 -6.43 1.43 17.98
CA LYS A 243 -7.87 1.67 17.76
C LYS A 243 -8.47 0.60 16.85
N TYR A 244 -8.44 -0.65 17.29
CA TYR A 244 -8.76 -1.81 16.46
C TYR A 244 -10.21 -1.84 15.99
N GLU A 245 -11.18 -1.42 16.84
CA GLU A 245 -12.60 -1.35 16.45
C GLU A 245 -12.83 -0.34 15.31
N ALA A 246 -12.21 0.83 15.38
CA ALA A 246 -12.29 1.83 14.32
C ALA A 246 -11.65 1.30 13.01
N ALA A 247 -10.49 0.65 13.11
CA ALA A 247 -9.85 0.00 11.97
C ALA A 247 -10.74 -1.08 11.35
N TYR A 248 -11.37 -1.93 12.19
CA TYR A 248 -12.28 -2.98 11.76
C TYR A 248 -13.47 -2.41 10.98
N ASN A 249 -14.16 -1.42 11.53
CA ASN A 249 -15.35 -0.83 10.92
C ASN A 249 -15.02 -0.17 9.58
N LEU A 250 -13.90 0.56 9.50
CA LEU A 250 -13.46 1.18 8.25
C LEU A 250 -13.05 0.14 7.20
N LEU A 251 -12.41 -0.96 7.61
CA LEU A 251 -12.07 -2.07 6.71
C LEU A 251 -13.30 -2.79 6.17
N GLN A 252 -14.39 -2.92 6.95
CA GLN A 252 -15.64 -3.49 6.44
C GLN A 252 -16.24 -2.63 5.31
N GLN A 253 -16.20 -1.30 5.46
CA GLN A 253 -16.66 -0.38 4.40
C GLN A 253 -15.77 -0.47 3.14
N LEU A 254 -14.45 -0.52 3.30
CA LEU A 254 -13.51 -0.69 2.19
C LEU A 254 -13.70 -2.02 1.47
N LEU A 255 -13.92 -3.12 2.20
CA LEU A 255 -14.17 -4.44 1.62
C LEU A 255 -15.49 -4.51 0.89
N TYR A 256 -16.55 -3.93 1.46
CA TYR A 256 -17.84 -3.82 0.78
C TYR A 256 -17.68 -3.09 -0.55
N TYR A 257 -17.04 -1.90 -0.54
CA TYR A 257 -16.73 -1.16 -1.75
C TYR A 257 -15.89 -1.98 -2.74
N ALA A 258 -14.84 -2.64 -2.26
CA ALA A 258 -13.93 -3.40 -3.11
C ALA A 258 -14.63 -4.59 -3.80
N LYS A 259 -15.58 -5.23 -3.14
CA LYS A 259 -16.38 -6.31 -3.70
C LYS A 259 -17.39 -5.80 -4.72
N GLU A 260 -18.17 -4.77 -4.38
CA GLU A 260 -19.19 -4.21 -5.28
C GLU A 260 -18.60 -3.59 -6.55
N MET A 261 -17.41 -3.01 -6.45
CA MET A 261 -16.75 -2.33 -7.57
C MET A 261 -15.64 -3.15 -8.22
N GLU A 262 -15.53 -4.44 -7.86
CA GLU A 262 -14.51 -5.37 -8.40
C GLU A 262 -13.07 -4.82 -8.31
N ARG A 263 -12.73 -4.23 -7.14
CA ARG A 263 -11.41 -3.61 -6.87
C ARG A 263 -10.48 -4.62 -6.21
N THR A 264 -9.87 -5.48 -7.01
CA THR A 264 -9.04 -6.60 -6.56
C THR A 264 -7.90 -6.17 -5.65
N TYR A 265 -7.15 -5.14 -6.04
CA TYR A 265 -5.99 -4.69 -5.24
C TYR A 265 -6.41 -4.20 -3.84
N ILE A 266 -7.47 -3.37 -3.75
CA ILE A 266 -8.00 -2.91 -2.47
C ILE A 266 -8.57 -4.09 -1.65
N ARG A 267 -9.19 -5.07 -2.30
CA ARG A 267 -9.74 -6.24 -1.62
C ARG A 267 -8.63 -7.02 -0.94
N ILE A 268 -7.54 -7.36 -1.65
CA ILE A 268 -6.39 -8.07 -1.08
C ILE A 268 -5.80 -7.28 0.09
N GLU A 269 -5.50 -5.98 -0.12
CA GLU A 269 -4.89 -5.12 0.89
C GLU A 269 -5.78 -4.99 2.14
N SER A 270 -7.08 -4.78 1.94
CA SER A 270 -8.04 -4.65 3.05
C SER A 270 -8.27 -5.96 3.78
N THR A 271 -8.33 -7.11 3.08
CA THR A 271 -8.48 -8.43 3.69
C THR A 271 -7.25 -8.77 4.54
N LEU A 272 -6.04 -8.45 4.07
CA LEU A 272 -4.81 -8.65 4.83
C LEU A 272 -4.79 -7.81 6.12
N LEU A 273 -5.14 -6.52 6.02
CA LEU A 273 -5.21 -5.63 7.18
C LEU A 273 -6.33 -6.04 8.14
N LEU A 274 -7.45 -6.56 7.62
CA LEU A 274 -8.53 -7.08 8.43
C LEU A 274 -8.10 -8.33 9.20
N ALA A 275 -7.32 -9.23 8.58
CA ALA A 275 -6.74 -10.37 9.28
C ALA A 275 -5.88 -9.94 10.48
N VAL A 276 -5.02 -8.93 10.28
CA VAL A 276 -4.22 -8.33 11.37
C VAL A 276 -5.10 -7.72 12.45
N THR A 277 -6.15 -6.99 12.05
CA THR A 277 -7.08 -6.34 12.98
C THR A 277 -7.83 -7.37 13.82
N CYS A 278 -8.40 -8.39 13.19
CA CYS A 278 -9.11 -9.49 13.85
C CYS A 278 -8.19 -10.24 14.84
N TYR A 279 -6.94 -10.48 14.44
CA TYR A 279 -5.96 -11.07 15.35
C TYR A 279 -5.73 -10.20 16.60
N LYS A 280 -5.62 -8.87 16.44
CA LYS A 280 -5.46 -7.93 17.56
C LYS A 280 -6.67 -7.83 18.48
N MET A 281 -7.85 -8.15 17.94
CA MET A 281 -9.14 -8.20 18.65
C MET A 281 -9.47 -9.59 19.20
N ASP A 282 -8.57 -10.54 19.09
CA ASP A 282 -8.74 -11.95 19.50
C ASP A 282 -9.93 -12.65 18.80
N ARG A 283 -10.25 -12.24 17.58
CA ARG A 283 -11.30 -12.83 16.74
C ARG A 283 -10.73 -13.96 15.88
N LYS A 284 -11.36 -15.12 15.89
CA LYS A 284 -10.84 -16.36 15.26
C LYS A 284 -10.78 -16.31 13.72
N GLU A 285 -11.59 -15.48 13.09
CA GLU A 285 -11.68 -15.34 11.63
C GLU A 285 -10.39 -14.86 10.96
N TRP A 286 -9.41 -14.34 11.70
CA TRP A 286 -8.16 -13.83 11.15
C TRP A 286 -7.41 -14.86 10.28
N LYS A 287 -7.53 -16.18 10.59
CA LYS A 287 -6.85 -17.23 9.83
C LYS A 287 -7.43 -17.37 8.42
N ASN A 288 -8.76 -17.41 8.31
CA ASN A 288 -9.45 -17.49 7.02
C ASN A 288 -9.18 -16.25 6.17
N LEU A 289 -9.21 -15.06 6.79
CA LEU A 289 -8.90 -13.80 6.11
C LEU A 289 -7.45 -13.75 5.62
N LEU A 290 -6.49 -14.25 6.41
CA LEU A 290 -5.10 -14.32 5.99
C LEU A 290 -4.93 -15.29 4.83
N GLN A 291 -5.59 -16.47 4.86
CA GLN A 291 -5.58 -17.42 3.75
C GLN A 291 -6.19 -16.80 2.49
N GLU A 292 -7.33 -16.11 2.59
CA GLU A 292 -7.98 -15.44 1.47
C GLU A 292 -7.05 -14.41 0.83
N ALA A 293 -6.45 -13.52 1.62
CA ALA A 293 -5.54 -12.49 1.13
C ALA A 293 -4.30 -13.09 0.45
N VAL A 294 -3.71 -14.13 1.04
CA VAL A 294 -2.53 -14.82 0.50
C VAL A 294 -2.87 -15.53 -0.80
N SER A 295 -3.95 -16.30 -0.84
CA SER A 295 -4.35 -17.06 -2.04
C SER A 295 -4.69 -16.12 -3.20
N GLU A 296 -5.35 -15.01 -2.93
CA GLU A 296 -5.67 -14.04 -3.96
C GLU A 296 -4.41 -13.31 -4.47
N ALA A 297 -3.51 -12.88 -3.58
CA ALA A 297 -2.24 -12.28 -3.97
C ALA A 297 -1.39 -13.25 -4.81
N GLU A 298 -1.36 -14.53 -4.43
CA GLU A 298 -0.67 -15.59 -5.16
C GLU A 298 -1.20 -15.78 -6.58
N SER A 299 -2.54 -15.70 -6.76
CA SER A 299 -3.18 -15.88 -8.07
C SER A 299 -2.78 -14.80 -9.11
N TYR A 300 -2.35 -13.63 -8.65
CA TYR A 300 -1.82 -12.53 -9.46
C TYR A 300 -0.30 -12.42 -9.40
N HIS A 301 0.34 -13.22 -8.56
CA HIS A 301 1.77 -13.13 -8.23
C HIS A 301 2.15 -11.78 -7.61
N PHE A 302 1.26 -11.19 -6.80
CA PHE A 302 1.49 -9.92 -6.13
C PHE A 302 2.32 -10.08 -4.85
N VAL A 303 3.63 -10.06 -5.00
CA VAL A 303 4.58 -10.21 -3.90
C VAL A 303 4.57 -8.95 -3.01
N ARG A 304 4.54 -7.75 -3.63
CA ARG A 304 4.73 -6.49 -2.89
C ARG A 304 3.55 -6.13 -2.00
N ILE A 305 2.34 -6.45 -2.40
CA ILE A 305 1.15 -6.18 -1.55
C ILE A 305 1.26 -6.89 -0.19
N LEU A 306 1.86 -8.08 -0.17
CA LEU A 306 2.12 -8.82 1.06
C LEU A 306 3.37 -8.29 1.78
N THR A 307 4.46 -8.04 1.07
CA THR A 307 5.74 -7.70 1.69
C THR A 307 5.77 -6.29 2.26
N LYS A 308 5.04 -5.33 1.69
CA LYS A 308 4.88 -3.98 2.23
C LYS A 308 4.31 -3.98 3.67
N GLU A 309 3.48 -4.94 4.01
CA GLU A 309 2.83 -5.07 5.32
C GLU A 309 3.41 -6.20 6.19
N ALA A 310 4.55 -6.75 5.78
CA ALA A 310 5.14 -7.93 6.40
C ALA A 310 5.43 -7.78 7.91
N GLY A 311 5.75 -6.56 8.36
CA GLY A 311 5.93 -6.27 9.79
C GLY A 311 4.68 -6.51 10.62
N LEU A 312 3.50 -6.43 10.01
CA LEU A 312 2.21 -6.61 10.67
C LEU A 312 1.76 -8.07 10.69
N TRP A 313 1.90 -8.81 9.58
CA TRP A 313 1.27 -10.13 9.42
C TRP A 313 2.24 -11.32 9.46
N LEU A 314 3.53 -11.18 9.19
CA LEU A 314 4.48 -12.30 9.27
C LEU A 314 4.47 -13.01 10.64
N PRO A 315 4.30 -12.31 11.78
CA PRO A 315 4.15 -12.99 13.06
C PRO A 315 2.90 -13.88 13.16
N LEU A 316 1.82 -13.53 12.42
CA LEU A 316 0.62 -14.34 12.35
C LEU A 316 0.87 -15.65 11.58
N LEU A 317 1.67 -15.58 10.52
CA LEU A 317 2.03 -16.75 9.72
C LEU A 317 2.75 -17.81 10.54
N LYS A 318 3.63 -17.41 11.47
CA LYS A 318 4.29 -18.35 12.39
C LYS A 318 3.29 -19.13 13.25
N LYS A 319 2.18 -18.49 13.67
CA LYS A 319 1.13 -19.11 14.50
C LYS A 319 0.17 -20.00 13.67
N SER A 320 0.05 -19.71 12.38
CA SER A 320 -0.85 -20.43 11.47
C SER A 320 -0.11 -21.34 10.47
N ARG A 321 1.18 -21.63 10.72
CA ARG A 321 2.08 -22.29 9.76
C ARG A 321 1.54 -23.59 9.16
N GLU A 322 0.74 -24.34 9.88
CA GLU A 322 0.12 -25.59 9.44
C GLU A 322 -1.24 -25.37 8.75
N GLU A 323 -1.79 -24.15 8.84
CA GLU A 323 -3.14 -23.82 8.37
C GLU A 323 -3.16 -22.92 7.13
N ILE A 324 -2.03 -22.25 6.79
CA ILE A 324 -1.94 -21.43 5.58
C ILE A 324 -1.33 -22.26 4.45
N HIS A 325 -2.13 -22.50 3.42
CA HIS A 325 -1.75 -23.24 2.24
C HIS A 325 -1.24 -22.32 1.14
N TRP A 326 -0.09 -22.66 0.59
CA TRP A 326 0.53 -22.02 -0.56
C TRP A 326 0.52 -22.99 -1.72
N THR A 327 0.09 -22.55 -2.90
CA THR A 327 0.04 -23.36 -4.10
C THR A 327 1.32 -23.26 -4.91
N ASP A 328 2.02 -22.11 -4.84
CA ASP A 328 3.30 -21.86 -5.50
C ASP A 328 4.45 -21.76 -4.48
N PRO A 329 5.32 -22.78 -4.36
CA PRO A 329 6.48 -22.73 -3.45
C PRO A 329 7.49 -21.62 -3.78
N HIS A 330 7.57 -21.17 -5.04
CA HIS A 330 8.46 -20.10 -5.44
C HIS A 330 7.93 -18.77 -4.92
N PHE A 331 6.65 -18.47 -5.14
CA PHE A 331 5.97 -17.29 -4.61
C PHE A 331 6.09 -17.23 -3.08
N HIS A 332 5.80 -18.36 -2.40
CA HIS A 332 5.93 -18.45 -0.93
C HIS A 332 7.33 -18.07 -0.46
N ARG A 333 8.38 -18.64 -1.07
CA ARG A 333 9.77 -18.34 -0.70
C ARG A 333 10.10 -16.88 -0.90
N GLN A 334 9.74 -16.32 -2.05
CA GLN A 334 9.96 -14.91 -2.38
C GLN A 334 9.27 -13.99 -1.37
N VAL A 335 7.99 -14.21 -1.08
CA VAL A 335 7.23 -13.42 -0.09
C VAL A 335 7.89 -13.48 1.30
N LEU A 336 8.37 -14.66 1.73
CA LEU A 336 9.03 -14.78 3.04
C LEU A 336 10.38 -14.07 3.10
N GLU A 337 11.21 -14.21 2.07
CA GLU A 337 12.54 -13.61 2.03
C GLU A 337 12.45 -12.08 1.98
N GLU A 338 11.68 -11.56 1.05
CA GLU A 338 11.50 -10.13 0.89
C GLU A 338 10.69 -9.52 2.05
N GLY A 339 9.67 -10.22 2.53
CA GLY A 339 8.88 -9.81 3.68
C GLY A 339 9.71 -9.67 4.96
N LYS A 340 10.62 -10.60 5.22
CA LYS A 340 11.56 -10.47 6.37
C LYS A 340 12.44 -9.24 6.25
N ARG A 341 12.94 -8.93 5.05
CA ARG A 341 13.73 -7.73 4.78
C ARG A 341 12.92 -6.46 5.02
N MET A 342 11.72 -6.38 4.46
CA MET A 342 10.82 -5.24 4.63
C MET A 342 10.36 -5.06 6.09
N ALA A 343 10.09 -6.15 6.81
CA ALA A 343 9.67 -6.10 8.21
C ALA A 343 10.72 -5.47 9.14
N GLN A 344 12.00 -5.48 8.76
CA GLN A 344 13.07 -4.84 9.54
C GLN A 344 12.95 -3.31 9.55
N MET A 345 12.34 -2.71 8.52
CA MET A 345 12.13 -1.27 8.43
C MET A 345 11.00 -0.78 9.34
N TYR A 346 10.06 -1.66 9.70
CA TYR A 346 8.94 -1.25 10.54
C TYR A 346 9.38 -0.91 11.95
N PRO A 347 8.94 0.24 12.50
CA PRO A 347 9.12 0.55 13.91
C PRO A 347 8.55 -0.55 14.80
N GLY A 348 9.18 -0.76 15.98
CA GLY A 348 8.81 -1.84 16.88
C GLY A 348 7.34 -1.86 17.32
N TYR A 349 6.68 -0.71 17.36
CA TYR A 349 5.27 -0.60 17.74
C TYR A 349 4.30 -1.05 16.64
N LEU A 350 4.72 -1.01 15.36
CA LEU A 350 3.92 -1.50 14.24
C LEU A 350 4.02 -3.02 14.06
N ARG A 351 5.10 -3.62 14.59
CA ARG A 351 5.29 -5.07 14.47
C ARG A 351 4.26 -5.79 15.32
N THR A 352 3.55 -6.72 14.72
CA THR A 352 2.72 -7.66 15.47
C THR A 352 3.66 -8.54 16.27
N LYS A 353 3.75 -8.33 17.58
CA LYS A 353 4.52 -9.23 18.45
C LYS A 353 3.83 -10.60 18.41
N ALA A 354 4.57 -11.64 18.03
CA ALA A 354 4.18 -12.97 18.43
C ALA A 354 4.15 -12.98 19.97
N GLU A 355 3.00 -13.25 20.57
CA GLU A 355 2.93 -13.38 22.02
C GLU A 355 3.99 -14.39 22.47
N GLY A 356 4.97 -13.93 23.25
CA GLY A 356 6.02 -14.75 23.83
C GLY A 356 7.45 -14.50 23.38
N GLU A 357 7.71 -13.92 22.20
CA GLU A 357 9.10 -13.63 21.78
C GLU A 357 9.50 -12.17 21.99
N VAL A 358 9.89 -11.83 23.19
CA VAL A 358 10.68 -10.62 23.44
C VAL A 358 12.13 -10.92 23.02
N THR A 359 12.54 -10.41 21.85
CA THR A 359 13.94 -10.46 21.46
C THR A 359 14.69 -9.28 22.07
N LEU A 360 15.68 -9.58 22.90
CA LEU A 360 16.61 -8.61 23.45
C LEU A 360 17.91 -8.63 22.63
N SER A 361 18.49 -7.45 22.38
CA SER A 361 19.85 -7.36 21.83
C SER A 361 20.85 -8.00 22.78
N ASP A 362 22.02 -8.42 22.28
CA ASP A 362 23.06 -9.02 23.11
C ASP A 362 23.52 -8.08 24.21
N THR A 363 23.60 -6.78 23.94
CA THR A 363 23.88 -5.74 24.93
C THR A 363 22.80 -5.68 26.00
N ALA A 364 21.52 -5.71 25.61
CA ALA A 364 20.41 -5.71 26.57
C ALA A 364 20.39 -6.98 27.46
N ARG A 365 20.70 -8.15 26.88
CA ARG A 365 20.84 -9.41 27.64
C ARG A 365 21.99 -9.35 28.62
N LYS A 366 23.16 -8.86 28.20
CA LYS A 366 24.31 -8.67 29.08
C LYS A 366 23.97 -7.74 30.24
N ILE A 367 23.37 -6.58 29.98
CA ILE A 367 22.93 -5.65 31.01
C ILE A 367 21.96 -6.30 32.01
N LEU A 368 20.95 -7.04 31.51
CA LEU A 368 20.01 -7.74 32.40
C LEU A 368 20.66 -8.83 33.26
N ARG A 369 21.61 -9.59 32.72
CA ARG A 369 22.38 -10.59 33.51
C ARG A 369 23.16 -9.93 34.62
N MET A 370 23.89 -8.85 34.31
CA MET A 370 24.64 -8.09 35.32
C MET A 370 23.71 -7.43 36.35
N GLN A 371 22.52 -6.98 35.91
CA GLN A 371 21.50 -6.52 36.85
C GLN A 371 20.97 -7.64 37.77
N ALA A 372 20.84 -8.86 37.23
CA ALA A 372 20.42 -10.04 38.00
C ALA A 372 21.48 -10.48 39.03
N GLU A 373 22.76 -10.19 38.76
CA GLU A 373 23.91 -10.38 39.67
C GLU A 373 24.03 -9.26 40.71
N GLY A 374 23.19 -8.22 40.61
CA GLY A 374 23.17 -7.13 41.59
C GLY A 374 24.02 -5.93 41.23
N ASP A 375 24.67 -5.92 40.09
CA ASP A 375 25.55 -4.83 39.65
C ASP A 375 24.85 -3.48 39.57
N SER A 376 25.60 -2.42 39.93
CA SER A 376 25.17 -1.03 39.80
C SER A 376 25.31 -0.54 38.36
N MET A 377 24.56 0.51 37.96
CA MET A 377 24.62 1.08 36.61
C MET A 377 26.04 1.52 36.24
N ASN A 378 26.78 2.13 37.14
CA ASN A 378 28.17 2.55 36.92
C ASN A 378 29.09 1.37 36.67
N LYS A 379 28.93 0.26 37.45
CA LYS A 379 29.72 -0.95 37.25
C LYS A 379 29.43 -1.59 35.90
N ILE A 380 28.16 -1.68 35.51
CA ILE A 380 27.72 -2.18 34.20
C ILE A 380 28.31 -1.33 33.08
N ALA A 381 28.24 -0.01 33.20
CA ALA A 381 28.79 0.94 32.22
C ALA A 381 30.30 0.73 32.02
N GLY A 382 31.03 0.62 33.11
CA GLY A 382 32.49 0.36 33.10
C GLY A 382 32.84 -0.98 32.45
N GLN A 383 32.12 -2.06 32.78
CA GLN A 383 32.39 -3.40 32.25
C GLN A 383 32.06 -3.55 30.77
N LEU A 384 31.04 -2.81 30.27
CA LEU A 384 30.62 -2.86 28.88
C LEU A 384 31.27 -1.78 28.01
N GLY A 385 32.07 -0.87 28.58
CA GLY A 385 32.66 0.24 27.85
C GLY A 385 31.62 1.25 27.33
N LEU A 386 30.49 1.40 28.01
CA LEU A 386 29.38 2.27 27.63
C LEU A 386 29.27 3.44 28.62
N ALA A 387 28.70 4.56 28.13
CA ALA A 387 28.29 5.65 29.00
C ALA A 387 27.11 5.21 29.90
N GLU A 388 27.04 5.69 31.13
CA GLU A 388 25.95 5.35 32.06
C GLU A 388 24.58 5.71 31.50
N VAL A 389 24.49 6.83 30.76
CA VAL A 389 23.26 7.25 30.05
C VAL A 389 22.80 6.23 29.01
N THR A 390 23.76 5.62 28.31
CA THR A 390 23.49 4.56 27.33
C THR A 390 22.97 3.29 28.01
N VAL A 391 23.56 2.91 29.15
CA VAL A 391 23.07 1.77 29.97
C VAL A 391 21.65 2.02 30.46
N LYS A 392 21.36 3.24 30.97
CA LYS A 392 20.01 3.65 31.41
C LYS A 392 19.00 3.60 30.22
N TYR A 393 19.40 4.01 29.04
CA TYR A 393 18.59 3.91 27.84
C TYR A 393 18.24 2.45 27.51
N HIS A 394 19.26 1.56 27.48
CA HIS A 394 19.03 0.13 27.25
C HIS A 394 18.13 -0.51 28.32
N CYS A 395 18.27 -0.14 29.56
CA CYS A 395 17.40 -0.62 30.64
C CYS A 395 15.94 -0.18 30.42
N ARG A 396 15.70 1.11 30.13
CA ARG A 396 14.35 1.63 29.87
C ARG A 396 13.69 0.92 28.70
N GLU A 397 14.42 0.75 27.60
CA GLU A 397 13.92 0.04 26.42
C GLU A 397 13.65 -1.45 26.73
N THR A 398 14.51 -2.08 27.50
CA THR A 398 14.33 -3.47 27.91
C THR A 398 13.10 -3.64 28.79
N TYR A 399 12.90 -2.76 29.78
CA TYR A 399 11.74 -2.81 30.66
C TYR A 399 10.45 -2.57 29.87
N ARG A 400 10.46 -1.63 28.93
CA ARG A 400 9.35 -1.39 28.02
C ARG A 400 9.03 -2.63 27.17
N LYS A 401 10.04 -3.31 26.63
CA LYS A 401 9.87 -4.54 25.83
C LYS A 401 9.32 -5.70 26.66
N LEU A 402 9.71 -5.79 27.91
CA LEU A 402 9.23 -6.80 28.85
C LEU A 402 7.84 -6.48 29.43
N GLY A 403 7.35 -5.25 29.24
CA GLY A 403 6.07 -4.78 29.76
C GLY A 403 6.08 -4.61 31.29
N VAL A 404 7.22 -4.23 31.88
CA VAL A 404 7.42 -4.13 33.33
C VAL A 404 8.01 -2.79 33.73
N ASN A 405 7.78 -2.41 35.00
CA ASN A 405 8.32 -1.19 35.58
C ASN A 405 9.37 -1.55 36.65
N GLY A 406 10.64 -1.44 36.30
CA GLY A 406 11.74 -1.56 37.25
C GLY A 406 12.62 -2.81 37.10
N LYS A 407 13.81 -2.73 37.72
CA LYS A 407 14.92 -3.74 37.66
C LYS A 407 14.46 -5.13 38.07
N ALA A 408 13.87 -5.26 39.25
CA ALA A 408 13.50 -6.57 39.82
C ALA A 408 12.44 -7.28 38.96
N ALA A 409 11.40 -6.53 38.51
CA ALA A 409 10.36 -7.06 37.63
C ALA A 409 10.93 -7.48 36.27
N ALA A 410 11.87 -6.70 35.71
CA ALA A 410 12.50 -7.00 34.42
C ALA A 410 13.36 -8.27 34.49
N VAL A 411 14.13 -8.44 35.55
CA VAL A 411 14.95 -9.65 35.79
C VAL A 411 14.06 -10.90 35.95
N ASN A 412 12.99 -10.80 36.74
CA ASN A 412 12.06 -11.91 36.95
C ASN A 412 11.34 -12.29 35.65
N GLU A 413 10.86 -11.31 34.89
CA GLU A 413 10.16 -11.57 33.62
C GLU A 413 11.10 -12.12 32.54
N ALA A 414 12.36 -11.64 32.51
CA ALA A 414 13.37 -12.16 31.59
C ALA A 414 13.76 -13.62 31.92
N ARG A 415 13.88 -13.99 33.21
CA ARG A 415 14.07 -15.39 33.62
C ARG A 415 12.89 -16.28 33.26
N LYS A 416 11.66 -15.81 33.54
CA LYS A 416 10.41 -16.51 33.17
C LYS A 416 10.34 -16.80 31.68
N ARG A 417 10.79 -15.87 30.84
CA ARG A 417 10.83 -16.00 29.38
C ARG A 417 12.11 -16.65 28.83
N LYS A 418 13.00 -17.13 29.68
CA LYS A 418 14.29 -17.74 29.31
C LYS A 418 15.17 -16.86 28.43
N LEU A 419 15.16 -15.56 28.70
CA LEU A 419 15.95 -14.57 27.94
C LEU A 419 17.34 -14.33 28.56
N ILE A 420 17.48 -14.65 29.85
CA ILE A 420 18.74 -14.61 30.61
C ILE A 420 18.87 -15.85 31.48
#